data_948893ea967d8fe948c0f47bd4d23f41
#
_entry.id   948893ea967d8fe948c0f47bd4d23f41
#
_cell.length_a   1.000
_cell.length_b   1.000
_cell.length_c   1.000
_cell.angle_alpha   90.00
_cell.angle_beta   90.00
_cell.angle_gamma   90.00
#
_symmetry.space_group_name_H-M   'P 1'
#
loop_
_entity.id
_entity.type
_entity.pdbx_description
1 polymer ?
#
loop_
_entity_poly.entity_id
_entity_poly.type
_entity_poly.pdbx_seq_one_letter_code
_entity_poly.pdbx_strand_id
1 'polypeptide(L)'
;MESLPGLFRLLGDEARLRILRLLASERLNVSELTTVLGIAQSGASRHLGLLSEAGLVTESREGAFTWFSLAPGLKPDNGALGQLLHAHFADSARDPRAREDQARLQEVLRLRKENFDVHASPDARRTGQLVPGRSWAAWARALGHLLPPLRVADLGCGEGYLTVEASRFASRVIAVDRSAEVLKRARALARRRKVSNVIWRRGEIEKVPIKDAGVDVAVLSQALHHAADPACAVAEAARIVAPGGKVLVLDLRAHGEGWVRDRLGDRWQGFEDNALAKLLKDAGLKDVRVGVGARKSGDPFTVLVASGRKQ
;
A
#
# COMPACT_ATOMS: atom_id res chain seq x y z
N MET A 1 -15.26 -36.17 6.25
CA MET A 1 -15.82 -35.99 4.88
C MET A 1 -17.21 -35.41 5.03
N GLU A 2 -17.46 -34.20 4.50
CA GLU A 2 -18.82 -33.66 4.46
C GLU A 2 -19.74 -34.57 3.63
N SER A 3 -21.05 -34.59 3.99
CA SER A 3 -22.04 -35.30 3.19
C SER A 3 -22.14 -34.66 1.80
N LEU A 4 -22.42 -35.43 0.76
CA LEU A 4 -22.59 -34.93 -0.62
C LEU A 4 -23.49 -33.69 -0.71
N PRO A 5 -24.65 -33.63 0.00
CA PRO A 5 -25.49 -32.43 0.07
C PRO A 5 -24.78 -31.22 0.72
N GLY A 6 -23.93 -31.43 1.72
CA GLY A 6 -23.12 -30.38 2.34
C GLY A 6 -22.13 -29.77 1.37
N LEU A 7 -21.44 -30.61 0.60
CA LEU A 7 -20.51 -30.19 -0.44
C LEU A 7 -21.20 -29.35 -1.52
N PHE A 8 -22.37 -29.76 -2.01
CA PHE A 8 -23.12 -28.97 -3.01
C PHE A 8 -23.60 -27.64 -2.46
N ARG A 9 -24.02 -27.56 -1.20
CA ARG A 9 -24.34 -26.28 -0.54
C ARG A 9 -23.11 -25.39 -0.41
N LEU A 10 -21.97 -25.96 -0.09
CA LEU A 10 -20.70 -25.23 -0.02
C LEU A 10 -20.34 -24.66 -1.39
N LEU A 11 -20.40 -25.45 -2.46
CA LEU A 11 -20.08 -25.03 -3.82
C LEU A 11 -21.15 -24.17 -4.49
N GLY A 12 -22.35 -24.08 -3.93
CA GLY A 12 -23.44 -23.22 -4.43
C GLY A 12 -23.22 -21.70 -4.23
N ASP A 13 -22.16 -21.29 -3.61
CA ASP A 13 -21.81 -19.88 -3.43
C ASP A 13 -20.83 -19.40 -4.51
N GLU A 14 -21.20 -18.35 -5.23
CA GLU A 14 -20.43 -17.80 -6.35
C GLU A 14 -19.02 -17.37 -5.93
N ALA A 15 -18.88 -16.72 -4.76
CA ALA A 15 -17.58 -16.23 -4.30
C ALA A 15 -16.62 -17.42 -4.03
N ARG A 16 -17.12 -18.53 -3.49
CA ARG A 16 -16.32 -19.72 -3.25
C ARG A 16 -15.88 -20.41 -4.55
N LEU A 17 -16.74 -20.50 -5.54
CA LEU A 17 -16.37 -21.02 -6.88
C LEU A 17 -15.31 -20.13 -7.55
N ARG A 18 -15.45 -18.81 -7.44
CA ARG A 18 -14.44 -17.85 -7.95
C ARG A 18 -13.10 -18.01 -7.24
N ILE A 19 -13.09 -18.17 -5.90
CA ILE A 19 -11.86 -18.46 -5.13
C ILE A 19 -11.23 -19.76 -5.63
N LEU A 20 -11.97 -20.87 -5.73
CA LEU A 20 -11.43 -22.14 -6.20
C LEU A 20 -10.86 -22.04 -7.61
N ARG A 21 -11.52 -21.33 -8.51
CA ARG A 21 -11.04 -21.10 -9.88
C ARG A 21 -9.70 -20.37 -9.90
N LEU A 22 -9.56 -19.31 -9.09
CA LEU A 22 -8.30 -18.56 -8.98
C LEU A 22 -7.18 -19.45 -8.39
N LEU A 23 -7.49 -20.21 -7.34
CA LEU A 23 -6.55 -21.11 -6.69
C LEU A 23 -6.20 -22.34 -7.52
N ALA A 24 -6.98 -22.68 -8.54
CA ALA A 24 -6.65 -23.71 -9.53
C ALA A 24 -5.51 -23.27 -10.45
N SER A 25 -5.35 -21.97 -10.69
CA SER A 25 -4.30 -21.42 -11.56
C SER A 25 -3.07 -20.95 -10.77
N GLU A 26 -3.27 -20.37 -9.59
CA GLU A 26 -2.20 -19.76 -8.80
C GLU A 26 -2.45 -19.86 -7.30
N ARG A 27 -1.38 -19.97 -6.51
CA ARG A 27 -1.47 -19.81 -5.06
C ARG A 27 -1.60 -18.32 -4.71
N LEU A 28 -2.53 -17.99 -3.83
CA LEU A 28 -2.83 -16.60 -3.45
C LEU A 28 -2.95 -16.47 -1.93
N ASN A 29 -2.57 -15.33 -1.40
CA ASN A 29 -2.87 -14.97 -0.01
C ASN A 29 -4.19 -14.21 0.10
N VAL A 30 -4.68 -13.97 1.33
CA VAL A 30 -5.97 -13.29 1.57
C VAL A 30 -6.01 -11.91 0.93
N SER A 31 -4.94 -11.12 1.04
CA SER A 31 -4.88 -9.77 0.48
C SER A 31 -4.98 -9.76 -1.05
N GLU A 32 -4.32 -10.70 -1.70
CA GLU A 32 -4.38 -10.86 -3.15
C GLU A 32 -5.77 -11.31 -3.62
N LEU A 33 -6.38 -12.27 -2.91
CA LEU A 33 -7.76 -12.71 -3.20
C LEU A 33 -8.77 -11.57 -3.05
N THR A 34 -8.65 -10.75 -2.00
CA THR A 34 -9.53 -9.57 -1.84
C THR A 34 -9.37 -8.56 -2.97
N THR A 35 -8.13 -8.35 -3.41
CA THR A 35 -7.83 -7.45 -4.53
C THR A 35 -8.43 -7.96 -5.84
N VAL A 36 -8.27 -9.25 -6.13
CA VAL A 36 -8.78 -9.87 -7.36
C VAL A 36 -10.31 -9.90 -7.39
N LEU A 37 -10.92 -10.35 -6.28
CA LEU A 37 -12.37 -10.58 -6.22
C LEU A 37 -13.20 -9.32 -5.93
N GLY A 38 -12.56 -8.26 -5.42
CA GLY A 38 -13.26 -7.04 -5.00
C GLY A 38 -14.15 -7.23 -3.76
N ILE A 39 -13.82 -8.18 -2.87
CA ILE A 39 -14.57 -8.48 -1.66
C ILE A 39 -13.82 -8.05 -0.40
N ALA A 40 -14.57 -7.85 0.71
CA ALA A 40 -13.97 -7.50 2.00
C ALA A 40 -13.09 -8.64 2.53
N GLN A 41 -12.00 -8.30 3.23
CA GLN A 41 -11.06 -9.27 3.81
C GLN A 41 -11.75 -10.27 4.77
N SER A 42 -12.70 -9.81 5.55
CA SER A 42 -13.48 -10.69 6.45
C SER A 42 -14.32 -11.72 5.68
N GLY A 43 -14.87 -11.33 4.52
CA GLY A 43 -15.59 -12.23 3.61
C GLY A 43 -14.66 -13.28 3.01
N ALA A 44 -13.53 -12.84 2.45
CA ALA A 44 -12.51 -13.75 1.89
C ALA A 44 -12.01 -14.76 2.93
N SER A 45 -11.66 -14.30 4.14
CA SER A 45 -11.20 -15.17 5.22
C SER A 45 -12.26 -16.19 5.63
N ARG A 46 -13.54 -15.78 5.71
CA ARG A 46 -14.64 -16.70 6.03
C ARG A 46 -14.83 -17.77 4.95
N HIS A 47 -14.82 -17.39 3.66
CA HIS A 47 -14.93 -18.34 2.57
C HIS A 47 -13.75 -19.32 2.54
N LEU A 48 -12.55 -18.83 2.74
CA LEU A 48 -11.34 -19.69 2.82
C LEU A 48 -11.40 -20.66 3.99
N GLY A 49 -11.86 -20.22 5.18
CA GLY A 49 -12.03 -21.10 6.32
C GLY A 49 -12.96 -22.27 6.01
N LEU A 50 -14.15 -21.98 5.43
CA LEU A 50 -15.11 -23.02 5.03
C LEU A 50 -14.54 -23.98 3.95
N LEU A 51 -13.80 -23.44 2.99
CA LEU A 51 -13.15 -24.28 1.96
C LEU A 51 -12.00 -25.12 2.53
N SER A 52 -11.27 -24.61 3.51
CA SER A 52 -10.19 -25.32 4.21
C SER A 52 -10.75 -26.46 5.08
N GLU A 53 -11.82 -26.17 5.87
CA GLU A 53 -12.51 -27.18 6.68
C GLU A 53 -13.09 -28.33 5.82
N ALA A 54 -13.57 -28.03 4.62
CA ALA A 54 -14.04 -29.02 3.66
C ALA A 54 -12.91 -29.76 2.90
N GLY A 55 -11.65 -29.38 3.12
CA GLY A 55 -10.49 -29.98 2.45
C GLY A 55 -10.38 -29.63 0.96
N LEU A 56 -11.02 -28.55 0.50
CA LEU A 56 -11.00 -28.09 -0.90
C LEU A 56 -9.80 -27.17 -1.21
N VAL A 57 -9.23 -26.56 -0.18
CA VAL A 57 -8.00 -25.76 -0.28
C VAL A 57 -6.98 -26.22 0.77
N THR A 58 -5.71 -25.99 0.47
CA THR A 58 -4.60 -26.22 1.39
C THR A 58 -3.96 -24.89 1.77
N GLU A 59 -3.46 -24.83 3.00
CA GLU A 59 -2.77 -23.67 3.55
C GLU A 59 -1.28 -23.97 3.70
N SER A 60 -0.44 -22.99 3.33
CA SER A 60 1.00 -23.02 3.64
C SER A 60 1.41 -21.67 4.23
N ARG A 61 2.15 -21.71 5.33
CA ARG A 61 2.64 -20.47 5.98
C ARG A 61 4.07 -20.20 5.54
N GLU A 62 4.27 -19.06 4.88
CA GLU A 62 5.58 -18.61 4.44
C GLU A 62 5.84 -17.18 4.99
N GLY A 63 6.71 -17.08 5.98
CA GLY A 63 7.00 -15.82 6.65
C GLY A 63 5.76 -15.21 7.34
N ALA A 64 5.40 -14.01 6.93
CA ALA A 64 4.23 -13.28 7.46
C ALA A 64 2.92 -13.59 6.74
N PHE A 65 2.95 -14.41 5.69
CA PHE A 65 1.80 -14.68 4.82
C PHE A 65 1.33 -16.12 4.95
N THR A 66 0.01 -16.31 4.95
CA THR A 66 -0.64 -17.58 4.73
C THR A 66 -1.07 -17.65 3.26
N TRP A 67 -0.56 -18.63 2.56
CA TRP A 67 -0.84 -18.91 1.16
C TRP A 67 -1.87 -20.03 1.04
N PHE A 68 -2.79 -19.86 0.13
CA PHE A 68 -3.83 -20.82 -0.19
C PHE A 68 -3.62 -21.38 -1.59
N SER A 69 -3.87 -22.68 -1.74
CA SER A 69 -3.79 -23.39 -3.01
C SER A 69 -4.97 -24.35 -3.12
N LEU A 70 -5.37 -24.69 -4.33
CA LEU A 70 -6.35 -25.75 -4.55
C LEU A 70 -5.82 -27.08 -3.99
N ALA A 71 -6.67 -27.82 -3.27
CA ALA A 71 -6.26 -29.11 -2.71
C ALA A 71 -5.81 -30.09 -3.83
N PRO A 72 -4.74 -30.87 -3.61
CA PRO A 72 -4.20 -31.77 -4.64
C PRO A 72 -5.23 -32.78 -5.18
N GLY A 73 -6.19 -33.18 -4.35
CA GLY A 73 -7.29 -34.08 -4.74
C GLY A 73 -8.30 -33.48 -5.72
N LEU A 74 -8.25 -32.17 -5.97
CA LEU A 74 -9.13 -31.46 -6.90
C LEU A 74 -8.46 -31.15 -8.25
N LYS A 75 -7.28 -31.69 -8.52
CA LYS A 75 -6.68 -31.59 -9.85
C LYS A 75 -7.52 -32.40 -10.86
N PRO A 76 -7.51 -32.00 -12.16
CA PRO A 76 -8.35 -32.67 -13.18
C PRO A 76 -8.21 -34.18 -13.23
N ASP A 77 -7.01 -34.69 -12.95
CA ASP A 77 -6.67 -36.12 -13.03
C ASP A 77 -7.01 -36.88 -11.74
N ASN A 78 -7.44 -36.19 -10.67
CA ASN A 78 -7.61 -36.75 -9.31
C ASN A 78 -9.08 -36.93 -8.88
N GLY A 79 -9.94 -37.43 -9.76
CA GLY A 79 -11.31 -37.83 -9.40
C GLY A 79 -12.44 -36.96 -9.97
N ALA A 80 -13.66 -37.45 -9.81
CA ALA A 80 -14.87 -36.85 -10.44
C ALA A 80 -15.13 -35.40 -10.05
N LEU A 81 -14.89 -35.03 -8.78
CA LEU A 81 -15.09 -33.65 -8.31
C LEU A 81 -14.08 -32.68 -8.95
N GLY A 82 -12.81 -33.09 -9.07
CA GLY A 82 -11.79 -32.30 -9.76
C GLY A 82 -12.16 -32.07 -11.22
N GLN A 83 -12.56 -33.10 -11.93
CA GLN A 83 -13.01 -33.02 -13.32
C GLN A 83 -14.22 -32.07 -13.46
N LEU A 84 -15.23 -32.20 -12.61
CA LEU A 84 -16.44 -31.37 -12.62
C LEU A 84 -16.07 -29.87 -12.40
N LEU A 85 -15.23 -29.58 -11.41
CA LEU A 85 -14.82 -28.20 -11.13
C LEU A 85 -14.02 -27.59 -12.28
N HIS A 86 -13.08 -28.33 -12.86
CA HIS A 86 -12.27 -27.84 -13.98
C HIS A 86 -13.11 -27.66 -15.26
N ALA A 87 -14.09 -28.54 -15.52
CA ALA A 87 -15.05 -28.34 -16.61
C ALA A 87 -15.87 -27.06 -16.39
N HIS A 88 -16.38 -26.85 -15.17
CA HIS A 88 -17.09 -25.59 -14.83
C HIS A 88 -16.19 -24.35 -14.97
N PHE A 89 -14.93 -24.42 -14.58
CA PHE A 89 -13.99 -23.28 -14.72
C PHE A 89 -13.71 -22.97 -16.20
N ALA A 90 -13.61 -23.98 -17.05
CA ALA A 90 -13.43 -23.80 -18.50
C ALA A 90 -14.67 -23.15 -19.13
N ASP A 91 -15.89 -23.61 -18.79
CA ASP A 91 -17.12 -23.02 -19.29
C ASP A 91 -17.32 -21.58 -18.82
N SER A 92 -17.03 -21.32 -17.54
CA SER A 92 -17.15 -19.98 -16.95
C SER A 92 -16.11 -18.99 -17.46
N ALA A 93 -15.07 -19.39 -18.18
CA ALA A 93 -14.04 -18.50 -18.72
C ALA A 93 -14.60 -17.42 -19.67
N ARG A 94 -15.79 -17.65 -20.24
CA ARG A 94 -16.49 -16.68 -21.12
C ARG A 94 -17.30 -15.64 -20.33
N ASP A 95 -17.56 -15.86 -19.06
CA ASP A 95 -18.30 -14.93 -18.19
C ASP A 95 -17.52 -13.61 -18.06
N PRO A 96 -18.19 -12.45 -18.17
CA PRO A 96 -17.55 -11.15 -17.97
C PRO A 96 -16.86 -11.00 -16.61
N ARG A 97 -17.45 -11.50 -15.51
CA ARG A 97 -16.84 -11.48 -14.19
C ARG A 97 -15.59 -12.36 -14.11
N ALA A 98 -15.62 -13.52 -14.77
CA ALA A 98 -14.46 -14.40 -14.84
C ALA A 98 -13.28 -13.75 -15.56
N ARG A 99 -13.55 -13.02 -16.65
CA ARG A 99 -12.53 -12.26 -17.40
C ARG A 99 -11.97 -11.10 -16.57
N GLU A 100 -12.83 -10.41 -15.83
CA GLU A 100 -12.42 -9.32 -14.94
C GLU A 100 -11.53 -9.84 -13.80
N ASP A 101 -11.91 -10.93 -13.15
CA ASP A 101 -11.08 -11.61 -12.15
C ASP A 101 -9.72 -12.02 -12.73
N GLN A 102 -9.72 -12.60 -13.94
CA GLN A 102 -8.50 -13.02 -14.58
C GLN A 102 -7.58 -11.84 -14.92
N ALA A 103 -8.13 -10.72 -15.39
CA ALA A 103 -7.38 -9.51 -15.64
C ALA A 103 -6.74 -8.95 -14.34
N ARG A 104 -7.52 -8.91 -13.26
CA ARG A 104 -7.02 -8.48 -11.93
C ARG A 104 -5.97 -9.46 -11.38
N LEU A 105 -6.15 -10.77 -11.59
CA LEU A 105 -5.15 -11.76 -11.23
C LEU A 105 -3.83 -11.52 -11.96
N GLN A 106 -3.85 -11.29 -13.27
CA GLN A 106 -2.64 -10.99 -14.04
C GLN A 106 -1.93 -9.75 -13.51
N GLU A 107 -2.68 -8.73 -13.12
CA GLU A 107 -2.11 -7.52 -12.50
C GLU A 107 -1.46 -7.83 -11.13
N VAL A 108 -2.12 -8.60 -10.28
CA VAL A 108 -1.55 -9.06 -8.99
C VAL A 108 -0.28 -9.86 -9.20
N LEU A 109 -0.28 -10.80 -10.16
CA LEU A 109 0.90 -11.61 -10.49
C LEU A 109 2.03 -10.76 -11.10
N ARG A 110 1.69 -9.77 -11.93
CA ARG A 110 2.66 -8.80 -12.45
C ARG A 110 3.33 -8.03 -11.31
N LEU A 111 2.53 -7.52 -10.36
CA LEU A 111 3.01 -6.82 -9.18
C LEU A 111 3.88 -7.72 -8.28
N ARG A 112 3.47 -8.97 -8.09
CA ARG A 112 4.25 -9.97 -7.35
C ARG A 112 5.60 -10.23 -8.05
N LYS A 113 5.60 -10.38 -9.36
CA LYS A 113 6.82 -10.59 -10.16
C LYS A 113 7.75 -9.38 -10.12
N GLU A 114 7.23 -8.17 -10.26
CA GLU A 114 8.02 -6.94 -10.16
C GLU A 114 8.65 -6.79 -8.76
N ASN A 115 7.88 -7.04 -7.69
CA ASN A 115 8.40 -7.07 -6.34
C ASN A 115 9.47 -8.17 -6.16
N PHE A 116 9.30 -9.31 -6.81
CA PHE A 116 10.25 -10.41 -6.79
C PHE A 116 11.50 -10.10 -7.62
N ASP A 117 11.35 -9.54 -8.83
CA ASP A 117 12.46 -9.20 -9.72
C ASP A 117 13.33 -8.07 -9.16
N VAL A 118 12.74 -7.12 -8.43
CA VAL A 118 13.48 -6.07 -7.71
C VAL A 118 14.30 -6.66 -6.55
N HIS A 119 13.91 -7.81 -6.02
CA HIS A 119 14.51 -8.41 -4.82
C HIS A 119 15.29 -9.71 -5.06
N ALA A 120 15.24 -10.26 -6.29
CA ALA A 120 15.92 -11.51 -6.61
C ALA A 120 17.26 -11.27 -7.33
N SER A 121 18.35 -11.87 -6.83
CA SER A 121 19.58 -12.00 -7.61
C SER A 121 19.38 -13.05 -8.72
N PRO A 122 20.20 -13.05 -9.79
CA PRO A 122 20.17 -14.11 -10.80
C PRO A 122 20.27 -15.52 -10.22
N ASP A 123 21.04 -15.68 -9.13
CA ASP A 123 21.21 -16.96 -8.43
C ASP A 123 20.00 -17.30 -7.54
N ALA A 124 19.32 -16.31 -6.95
CA ALA A 124 18.10 -16.51 -6.18
C ALA A 124 16.93 -16.98 -7.06
N ARG A 125 16.90 -16.60 -8.35
CA ARG A 125 15.93 -17.13 -9.32
C ARG A 125 16.09 -18.64 -9.57
N ARG A 126 17.32 -19.13 -9.50
CA ARG A 126 17.63 -20.57 -9.67
C ARG A 126 17.27 -21.39 -8.44
N THR A 127 17.38 -20.84 -7.25
CA THR A 127 17.20 -21.55 -5.98
C THR A 127 15.87 -21.26 -5.30
N GLY A 128 15.06 -20.30 -5.79
CA GLY A 128 13.82 -19.86 -5.15
C GLY A 128 14.02 -19.20 -3.78
N GLN A 129 15.27 -18.90 -3.40
CA GLN A 129 15.60 -18.28 -2.14
C GLN A 129 15.63 -16.75 -2.25
N LEU A 130 14.88 -16.07 -1.34
CA LEU A 130 15.02 -14.63 -1.12
C LEU A 130 16.39 -14.35 -0.49
N VAL A 131 17.15 -13.43 -1.07
CA VAL A 131 18.40 -12.97 -0.47
C VAL A 131 18.07 -11.99 0.65
N PRO A 132 18.33 -12.33 1.93
CA PRO A 132 18.10 -11.41 3.04
C PRO A 132 18.87 -10.09 2.86
N GLY A 133 18.26 -8.97 3.26
CA GLY A 133 18.92 -7.65 3.24
C GLY A 133 18.80 -6.86 1.94
N ARG A 134 18.22 -7.38 0.87
CA ARG A 134 17.99 -6.64 -0.40
C ARG A 134 16.66 -5.90 -0.48
N SER A 135 15.92 -5.74 0.62
CA SER A 135 14.69 -4.97 0.59
C SER A 135 14.98 -3.47 0.67
N TRP A 136 14.31 -2.65 -0.15
CA TRP A 136 14.37 -1.20 -0.06
C TRP A 136 14.01 -0.67 1.33
N ALA A 137 13.09 -1.33 2.04
CA ALA A 137 12.75 -1.01 3.41
C ALA A 137 13.93 -1.23 4.38
N ALA A 138 14.75 -2.28 4.18
CA ALA A 138 15.95 -2.52 4.97
C ALA A 138 17.01 -1.45 4.70
N TRP A 139 17.23 -1.09 3.44
CA TRP A 139 18.14 0.00 3.06
C TRP A 139 17.69 1.34 3.63
N ALA A 140 16.42 1.69 3.50
CA ALA A 140 15.87 2.93 4.05
C ALA A 140 16.07 3.00 5.58
N ARG A 141 15.87 1.88 6.29
CA ARG A 141 16.15 1.80 7.72
C ARG A 141 17.63 1.95 8.05
N ALA A 142 18.51 1.28 7.30
CA ALA A 142 19.95 1.41 7.48
C ALA A 142 20.44 2.85 7.25
N LEU A 143 19.95 3.51 6.19
CA LEU A 143 20.23 4.92 5.92
C LEU A 143 19.69 5.84 7.02
N GLY A 144 18.56 5.48 7.63
CA GLY A 144 18.01 6.20 8.78
C GLY A 144 18.98 6.27 9.97
N HIS A 145 19.83 5.26 10.16
CA HIS A 145 20.87 5.28 11.21
C HIS A 145 22.02 6.27 10.93
N LEU A 146 22.16 6.75 9.72
CA LEU A 146 23.14 7.78 9.35
C LEU A 146 22.62 9.20 9.61
N LEU A 147 21.33 9.36 9.89
CA LEU A 147 20.71 10.65 10.18
C LEU A 147 20.90 10.99 11.67
N PRO A 148 21.12 12.27 12.01
CA PRO A 148 21.03 12.71 13.39
C PRO A 148 19.58 12.49 13.90
N PRO A 149 19.34 12.44 15.22
CA PRO A 149 18.01 12.22 15.80
C PRO A 149 17.10 13.45 15.55
N LEU A 150 16.48 13.51 14.39
CA LEU A 150 15.66 14.63 13.91
C LEU A 150 14.28 14.66 14.58
N ARG A 151 13.74 15.88 14.78
CA ARG A 151 12.33 16.10 15.07
C ARG A 151 11.60 16.18 13.72
N VAL A 152 10.65 15.28 13.48
CA VAL A 152 9.93 15.16 12.22
C VAL A 152 8.46 15.54 12.41
N ALA A 153 7.89 16.31 11.50
CA ALA A 153 6.43 16.47 11.36
C ALA A 153 5.95 15.67 10.14
N ASP A 154 4.92 14.85 10.33
CA ASP A 154 4.21 14.11 9.28
C ASP A 154 2.84 14.76 9.09
N LEU A 155 2.70 15.56 8.03
CA LEU A 155 1.53 16.41 7.75
C LEU A 155 0.58 15.72 6.77
N GLY A 156 -0.66 15.48 7.22
CA GLY A 156 -1.59 14.60 6.51
C GLY A 156 -1.18 13.14 6.69
N CYS A 157 -0.88 12.72 7.94
CA CYS A 157 -0.26 11.44 8.24
C CYS A 157 -1.12 10.22 7.89
N GLY A 158 -2.40 10.40 7.59
CA GLY A 158 -3.30 9.30 7.25
C GLY A 158 -3.29 8.21 8.31
N GLU A 159 -3.24 6.96 7.90
CA GLU A 159 -3.21 5.80 8.79
C GLU A 159 -1.87 5.60 9.53
N GLY A 160 -0.90 6.51 9.35
CA GLY A 160 0.33 6.56 10.13
C GLY A 160 1.43 5.59 9.70
N TYR A 161 1.38 5.06 8.49
CA TYR A 161 2.43 4.16 7.99
C TYR A 161 3.78 4.86 7.91
N LEU A 162 3.83 6.06 7.30
CA LEU A 162 5.06 6.86 7.25
C LEU A 162 5.49 7.31 8.65
N THR A 163 4.54 7.75 9.48
CA THR A 163 4.79 8.13 10.87
C THR A 163 5.53 7.02 11.64
N VAL A 164 5.08 5.77 11.51
CA VAL A 164 5.68 4.60 12.18
C VAL A 164 7.09 4.32 11.66
N GLU A 165 7.32 4.42 10.36
CA GLU A 165 8.66 4.23 9.81
C GLU A 165 9.60 5.38 10.19
N ALA A 166 9.13 6.64 10.15
CA ALA A 166 9.91 7.82 10.57
C ALA A 166 10.29 7.75 12.05
N SER A 167 9.42 7.20 12.91
CA SER A 167 9.68 7.06 14.34
C SER A 167 10.93 6.24 14.68
N ARG A 168 11.41 5.42 13.75
CA ARG A 168 12.57 4.55 13.96
C ARG A 168 13.90 5.28 13.98
N PHE A 169 13.98 6.42 13.32
CA PHE A 169 15.20 7.24 13.24
C PHE A 169 15.00 8.66 13.78
N ALA A 170 13.77 9.09 13.99
CA ALA A 170 13.46 10.39 14.57
C ALA A 170 13.58 10.36 16.10
N SER A 171 14.06 11.44 16.70
CA SER A 171 13.97 11.63 18.15
C SER A 171 12.50 11.77 18.59
N ARG A 172 11.68 12.38 17.74
CA ARG A 172 10.24 12.57 17.91
C ARG A 172 9.55 12.77 16.57
N VAL A 173 8.36 12.22 16.43
CA VAL A 173 7.47 12.52 15.29
C VAL A 173 6.24 13.24 15.81
N ILE A 174 5.82 14.32 15.12
CA ILE A 174 4.53 14.97 15.33
C ILE A 174 3.69 14.67 14.11
N ALA A 175 2.68 13.81 14.28
CA ALA A 175 1.78 13.39 13.23
C ALA A 175 0.50 14.22 13.27
N VAL A 176 0.13 14.83 12.15
CA VAL A 176 -1.04 15.71 12.03
C VAL A 176 -1.98 15.17 10.96
N ASP A 177 -3.26 15.07 11.28
CA ASP A 177 -4.33 14.78 10.32
C ASP A 177 -5.63 15.45 10.75
N ARG A 178 -6.46 15.84 9.78
CA ARG A 178 -7.76 16.48 10.05
C ARG A 178 -8.80 15.51 10.61
N SER A 179 -8.70 14.23 10.27
CA SER A 179 -9.67 13.20 10.63
C SER A 179 -9.34 12.55 11.96
N ALA A 180 -10.22 12.71 12.95
CA ALA A 180 -10.10 12.04 14.25
C ALA A 180 -10.15 10.51 14.12
N GLU A 181 -10.97 9.98 13.20
CA GLU A 181 -11.07 8.54 12.95
C GLU A 181 -9.79 7.97 12.34
N VAL A 182 -9.20 8.68 11.40
CA VAL A 182 -7.91 8.27 10.79
C VAL A 182 -6.82 8.27 11.85
N LEU A 183 -6.73 9.31 12.68
CA LEU A 183 -5.79 9.36 13.81
C LEU A 183 -5.99 8.24 14.83
N LYS A 184 -7.24 7.79 15.04
CA LYS A 184 -7.53 6.64 15.91
C LYS A 184 -6.92 5.36 15.34
N ARG A 185 -7.05 5.11 14.02
CA ARG A 185 -6.43 3.97 13.33
C ARG A 185 -4.90 4.05 13.35
N ALA A 186 -4.35 5.24 13.09
CA ALA A 186 -2.91 5.48 13.14
C ALA A 186 -2.30 5.19 14.53
N ARG A 187 -2.96 5.65 15.61
CA ARG A 187 -2.56 5.34 16.99
C ARG A 187 -2.63 3.85 17.29
N ALA A 188 -3.63 3.14 16.76
CA ALA A 188 -3.74 1.69 16.93
C ALA A 188 -2.59 0.96 16.20
N LEU A 189 -2.22 1.42 14.99
CA LEU A 189 -1.06 0.91 14.25
C LEU A 189 0.24 1.13 15.05
N ALA A 190 0.48 2.35 15.54
CA ALA A 190 1.67 2.69 16.33
C ALA A 190 1.78 1.81 17.59
N ARG A 191 0.68 1.59 18.32
CA ARG A 191 0.64 0.68 19.48
C ARG A 191 1.03 -0.75 19.11
N ARG A 192 0.45 -1.30 18.03
CA ARG A 192 0.82 -2.65 17.53
C ARG A 192 2.30 -2.75 17.14
N ARG A 193 2.87 -1.66 16.65
CA ARG A 193 4.30 -1.58 16.28
C ARG A 193 5.21 -1.16 17.43
N LYS A 194 4.68 -1.02 18.65
CA LYS A 194 5.40 -0.61 19.88
C LYS A 194 6.15 0.73 19.72
N VAL A 195 5.55 1.67 18.98
CA VAL A 195 6.10 3.01 18.79
C VAL A 195 5.62 3.92 19.93
N SER A 196 6.55 4.65 20.55
CA SER A 196 6.29 5.50 21.72
C SER A 196 6.66 6.98 21.54
N ASN A 197 7.44 7.33 20.52
CA ASN A 197 7.98 8.68 20.30
C ASN A 197 7.15 9.52 19.31
N VAL A 198 5.84 9.24 19.20
CA VAL A 198 4.91 9.97 18.30
C VAL A 198 3.91 10.80 19.11
N ILE A 199 3.78 12.08 18.73
CA ILE A 199 2.74 12.99 19.22
C ILE A 199 1.70 13.13 18.11
N TRP A 200 0.45 12.80 18.42
CA TRP A 200 -0.67 12.85 17.48
C TRP A 200 -1.49 14.13 17.69
N ARG A 201 -1.69 14.91 16.66
CA ARG A 201 -2.46 16.15 16.70
C ARG A 201 -3.51 16.17 15.61
N ARG A 202 -4.70 16.65 15.93
CA ARG A 202 -5.73 16.93 14.94
C ARG A 202 -5.51 18.35 14.40
N GLY A 203 -5.50 18.52 13.08
CA GLY A 203 -5.32 19.81 12.40
C GLY A 203 -5.32 19.68 10.89
N GLU A 204 -5.54 20.79 10.21
CA GLU A 204 -5.42 20.91 8.77
C GLU A 204 -3.96 21.16 8.39
N ILE A 205 -3.55 20.74 7.19
CA ILE A 205 -2.18 20.98 6.70
C ILE A 205 -1.93 22.43 6.34
N GLU A 206 -2.99 23.20 6.09
CA GLU A 206 -2.96 24.66 5.85
C GLU A 206 -2.92 25.49 7.15
N LYS A 207 -3.14 24.85 8.32
CA LYS A 207 -3.07 25.47 9.64
C LYS A 207 -2.57 24.46 10.66
N VAL A 208 -1.28 24.23 10.62
CA VAL A 208 -0.65 23.15 11.40
C VAL A 208 -0.53 23.54 12.89
N PRO A 209 -1.01 22.71 13.84
CA PRO A 209 -0.95 23.00 15.28
C PRO A 209 0.46 22.72 15.85
N ILE A 210 1.49 23.21 15.19
CA ILE A 210 2.89 23.12 15.59
C ILE A 210 3.46 24.55 15.60
N LYS A 211 4.23 24.89 16.62
CA LYS A 211 4.88 26.19 16.74
C LYS A 211 5.92 26.40 15.66
N ASP A 212 6.27 27.66 15.39
CA ASP A 212 7.36 28.05 14.51
C ASP A 212 8.66 27.36 14.91
N ALA A 213 9.45 26.94 13.93
CA ALA A 213 10.75 26.28 14.16
C ALA A 213 10.67 25.06 15.11
N GLY A 214 9.51 24.40 15.20
CA GLY A 214 9.24 23.31 16.14
C GLY A 214 9.83 21.96 15.73
N VAL A 215 10.21 21.78 14.46
CA VAL A 215 10.74 20.54 13.90
C VAL A 215 11.95 20.79 13.00
N ASP A 216 12.70 19.75 12.70
CA ASP A 216 13.85 19.80 11.80
C ASP A 216 13.48 19.42 10.37
N VAL A 217 12.44 18.56 10.24
CA VAL A 217 11.90 18.14 8.94
C VAL A 217 10.38 18.13 8.99
N ALA A 218 9.74 18.72 7.98
CA ALA A 218 8.32 18.56 7.72
C ALA A 218 8.11 17.74 6.45
N VAL A 219 7.25 16.73 6.51
CA VAL A 219 6.92 15.86 5.40
C VAL A 219 5.45 15.99 5.03
N LEU A 220 5.17 16.17 3.75
CA LEU A 220 3.86 16.07 3.12
C LEU A 220 3.94 14.86 2.17
N SER A 221 3.38 13.72 2.57
CA SER A 221 3.43 12.49 1.78
C SER A 221 2.03 12.10 1.33
N GLN A 222 1.76 12.17 0.03
CA GLN A 222 0.45 11.91 -0.56
C GLN A 222 -0.67 12.73 0.13
N ALA A 223 -0.37 13.98 0.47
CA ALA A 223 -1.24 14.85 1.24
C ALA A 223 -1.54 16.17 0.53
N LEU A 224 -0.59 16.67 -0.28
CA LEU A 224 -0.70 17.98 -0.89
C LEU A 224 -1.81 18.05 -1.95
N HIS A 225 -2.03 16.95 -2.69
CA HIS A 225 -3.12 16.87 -3.68
C HIS A 225 -4.53 16.87 -3.05
N HIS A 226 -4.64 16.69 -1.74
CA HIS A 226 -5.89 16.87 -0.98
C HIS A 226 -6.06 18.26 -0.38
N ALA A 227 -5.02 19.12 -0.41
CA ALA A 227 -5.06 20.47 0.16
C ALA A 227 -6.13 21.33 -0.49
N ALA A 228 -6.78 22.16 0.31
CA ALA A 228 -7.64 23.22 -0.22
C ALA A 228 -6.79 24.29 -0.93
N ASP A 229 -5.65 24.63 -0.31
CA ASP A 229 -4.64 25.55 -0.82
C ASP A 229 -3.23 24.97 -0.63
N PRO A 230 -2.64 24.37 -1.68
CA PRO A 230 -1.29 23.81 -1.61
C PRO A 230 -0.20 24.84 -1.25
N ALA A 231 -0.37 26.12 -1.63
CA ALA A 231 0.61 27.15 -1.31
C ALA A 231 0.60 27.43 0.20
N CYS A 232 -0.59 27.51 0.80
CA CYS A 232 -0.75 27.68 2.24
C CYS A 232 -0.18 26.44 2.99
N ALA A 233 -0.44 25.22 2.52
CA ALA A 233 0.07 24.01 3.14
C ALA A 233 1.61 23.94 3.12
N VAL A 234 2.25 24.32 2.00
CA VAL A 234 3.71 24.36 1.90
C VAL A 234 4.30 25.50 2.75
N ALA A 235 3.64 26.65 2.82
CA ALA A 235 4.05 27.77 3.68
C ALA A 235 3.98 27.38 5.18
N GLU A 236 2.95 26.67 5.61
CA GLU A 236 2.83 26.14 6.97
C GLU A 236 3.93 25.10 7.27
N ALA A 237 4.21 24.19 6.33
CA ALA A 237 5.32 23.27 6.46
C ALA A 237 6.66 24.02 6.62
N ALA A 238 6.89 25.07 5.85
CA ALA A 238 8.09 25.91 5.97
C ALA A 238 8.11 26.69 7.29
N ARG A 239 6.97 27.21 7.78
CA ARG A 239 6.87 27.92 9.05
C ARG A 239 7.35 27.07 10.23
N ILE A 240 6.86 25.83 10.31
CA ILE A 240 7.16 24.94 11.46
C ILE A 240 8.57 24.37 11.45
N VAL A 241 9.26 24.39 10.33
CA VAL A 241 10.65 23.90 10.21
C VAL A 241 11.63 24.94 10.80
N ALA A 242 12.62 24.46 11.54
CA ALA A 242 13.69 25.29 12.10
C ALA A 242 14.65 25.78 10.99
N PRO A 243 15.38 26.91 11.21
CA PRO A 243 16.46 27.30 10.31
C PRO A 243 17.44 26.15 10.06
N GLY A 244 17.84 25.97 8.81
CA GLY A 244 18.67 24.83 8.36
C GLY A 244 17.90 23.54 8.11
N GLY A 245 16.67 23.41 8.58
CA GLY A 245 15.83 22.22 8.38
C GLY A 245 15.24 22.12 6.97
N LYS A 246 14.45 21.08 6.72
CA LYS A 246 13.95 20.77 5.38
C LYS A 246 12.45 20.51 5.34
N VAL A 247 11.83 20.91 4.24
CA VAL A 247 10.50 20.43 3.84
C VAL A 247 10.68 19.37 2.76
N LEU A 248 9.98 18.24 2.90
CA LEU A 248 9.90 17.15 1.93
C LEU A 248 8.46 17.00 1.46
N VAL A 249 8.27 16.92 0.15
CA VAL A 249 6.98 16.62 -0.46
C VAL A 249 7.13 15.37 -1.32
N LEU A 250 6.31 14.37 -1.06
CA LEU A 250 6.16 13.17 -1.89
C LEU A 250 4.73 13.18 -2.40
N ASP A 251 4.53 13.53 -3.68
CA ASP A 251 3.18 13.65 -4.20
C ASP A 251 3.09 13.24 -5.67
N LEU A 252 1.90 13.18 -6.23
CA LEU A 252 1.66 12.75 -7.59
C LEU A 252 2.14 13.81 -8.59
N ARG A 253 2.81 13.36 -9.65
CA ARG A 253 3.01 14.17 -10.85
C ARG A 253 1.66 14.39 -11.53
N ALA A 254 1.47 15.54 -12.16
CA ALA A 254 0.26 15.84 -12.91
C ALA A 254 -0.14 14.71 -13.88
N HIS A 255 -1.40 14.29 -13.83
CA HIS A 255 -1.96 13.19 -14.61
C HIS A 255 -3.38 13.49 -15.08
N GLY A 256 -3.86 12.71 -16.06
CA GLY A 256 -5.19 12.89 -16.66
C GLY A 256 -6.31 12.03 -16.05
N GLU A 257 -6.03 11.29 -14.97
CA GLU A 257 -6.95 10.33 -14.37
C GLU A 257 -8.08 11.03 -13.60
N GLY A 258 -9.20 11.34 -14.27
CA GLY A 258 -10.32 12.09 -13.68
C GLY A 258 -11.03 11.38 -12.52
N TRP A 259 -11.04 10.04 -12.54
CA TRP A 259 -11.72 9.22 -11.53
C TRP A 259 -11.19 9.38 -10.10
N VAL A 260 -9.96 9.88 -9.92
CA VAL A 260 -9.36 10.10 -8.60
C VAL A 260 -10.15 11.13 -7.78
N ARG A 261 -10.75 12.15 -8.44
CA ARG A 261 -11.59 13.15 -7.79
C ARG A 261 -12.82 12.52 -7.16
N ASP A 262 -13.50 11.65 -7.91
CA ASP A 262 -14.77 11.07 -7.51
C ASP A 262 -14.61 9.93 -6.49
N ARG A 263 -13.51 9.15 -6.60
CA ARG A 263 -13.30 7.96 -5.79
C ARG A 263 -12.36 8.16 -4.61
N LEU A 264 -11.35 9.02 -4.76
CA LEU A 264 -10.32 9.25 -3.72
C LEU A 264 -10.46 10.62 -3.04
N GLY A 265 -11.27 11.53 -3.60
CA GLY A 265 -11.45 12.87 -3.07
C GLY A 265 -10.27 13.80 -3.31
N ASP A 266 -9.48 13.53 -4.35
CA ASP A 266 -8.36 14.36 -4.75
C ASP A 266 -8.88 15.72 -5.25
N ARG A 267 -8.34 16.79 -4.73
CA ARG A 267 -8.65 18.15 -5.19
C ARG A 267 -7.78 18.54 -6.39
N TRP A 268 -6.56 18.03 -6.41
CA TRP A 268 -5.56 18.27 -7.44
C TRP A 268 -5.18 16.95 -8.10
N GLN A 269 -5.08 16.95 -9.43
CA GLN A 269 -4.63 15.79 -10.19
C GLN A 269 -3.09 15.75 -10.29
N GLY A 270 -2.42 15.86 -9.14
CA GLY A 270 -0.98 15.96 -9.05
C GLY A 270 -0.43 17.34 -9.44
N PHE A 271 0.87 17.46 -9.51
CA PHE A 271 1.60 18.70 -9.72
C PHE A 271 2.63 18.56 -10.83
N GLU A 272 2.75 19.57 -11.67
CA GLU A 272 3.90 19.67 -12.58
C GLU A 272 5.18 19.95 -11.78
N ASP A 273 6.31 19.41 -12.26
CA ASP A 273 7.62 19.55 -11.58
C ASP A 273 7.95 21.00 -11.26
N ASN A 274 7.76 21.91 -12.24
CA ASN A 274 8.02 23.32 -12.08
C ASN A 274 7.03 24.03 -11.13
N ALA A 275 5.76 23.61 -11.14
CA ALA A 275 4.75 24.14 -10.23
C ALA A 275 5.05 23.77 -8.78
N LEU A 276 5.43 22.50 -8.54
CA LEU A 276 5.83 22.05 -7.21
C LEU A 276 7.12 22.75 -6.74
N ALA A 277 8.10 22.94 -7.63
CA ALA A 277 9.31 23.71 -7.32
C ALA A 277 8.98 25.18 -6.98
N LYS A 278 8.02 25.78 -7.69
CA LYS A 278 7.58 27.15 -7.43
C LYS A 278 6.92 27.26 -6.05
N LEU A 279 6.03 26.35 -5.68
CA LEU A 279 5.39 26.34 -4.35
C LEU A 279 6.42 26.36 -3.21
N LEU A 280 7.47 25.53 -3.31
CA LEU A 280 8.53 25.53 -2.29
C LEU A 280 9.34 26.83 -2.26
N LYS A 281 9.67 27.38 -3.43
CA LYS A 281 10.40 28.67 -3.53
C LYS A 281 9.59 29.84 -2.98
N ASP A 282 8.29 29.90 -3.32
CA ASP A 282 7.39 30.96 -2.85
C ASP A 282 7.18 30.90 -1.32
N ALA A 283 7.28 29.71 -0.72
CA ALA A 283 7.32 29.53 0.73
C ALA A 283 8.66 29.91 1.40
N GLY A 284 9.61 30.50 0.65
CA GLY A 284 10.89 30.99 1.15
C GLY A 284 11.97 29.91 1.28
N LEU A 285 11.73 28.70 0.77
CA LEU A 285 12.72 27.62 0.83
C LEU A 285 13.79 27.79 -0.25
N LYS A 286 15.03 27.43 0.08
CA LYS A 286 16.19 27.43 -0.81
C LYS A 286 16.63 26.01 -1.15
N ASP A 287 17.58 25.87 -2.05
CA ASP A 287 18.12 24.58 -2.51
C ASP A 287 17.01 23.61 -2.97
N VAL A 288 15.98 24.17 -3.61
CA VAL A 288 14.81 23.40 -4.05
C VAL A 288 15.20 22.40 -5.13
N ARG A 289 14.85 21.14 -4.90
CA ARG A 289 15.04 20.03 -5.83
C ARG A 289 13.71 19.32 -6.04
N VAL A 290 13.43 18.96 -7.27
CA VAL A 290 12.27 18.14 -7.64
C VAL A 290 12.76 17.06 -8.59
N GLY A 291 12.31 15.84 -8.39
CA GLY A 291 12.65 14.71 -9.24
C GLY A 291 11.67 13.57 -9.10
N VAL A 292 11.77 12.60 -9.98
CA VAL A 292 10.96 11.38 -9.92
C VAL A 292 11.44 10.51 -8.78
N GLY A 293 10.57 10.24 -7.82
CA GLY A 293 10.83 9.35 -6.69
C GLY A 293 10.48 7.90 -7.01
N ALA A 294 9.33 7.69 -7.68
CA ALA A 294 8.91 6.37 -8.12
C ALA A 294 8.05 6.47 -9.38
N ARG A 295 8.26 5.54 -10.28
CA ARG A 295 7.44 5.32 -11.47
C ARG A 295 7.36 3.83 -11.74
N LYS A 296 6.17 3.33 -12.02
CA LYS A 296 5.94 1.94 -12.37
C LYS A 296 5.48 1.84 -13.81
N SER A 297 6.04 0.91 -14.56
CA SER A 297 5.61 0.67 -15.95
C SER A 297 4.15 0.22 -15.98
N GLY A 298 3.32 0.86 -16.81
CA GLY A 298 1.87 0.58 -16.91
C GLY A 298 1.01 1.22 -15.82
N ASP A 299 1.60 1.94 -14.84
CA ASP A 299 0.88 2.74 -13.85
C ASP A 299 0.75 4.17 -14.38
N PRO A 300 -0.45 4.78 -14.42
CA PRO A 300 -0.62 6.16 -14.86
C PRO A 300 0.02 7.16 -13.90
N PHE A 301 0.35 6.73 -12.68
CA PHE A 301 0.88 7.61 -11.64
C PHE A 301 2.40 7.58 -11.57
N THR A 302 2.96 8.77 -11.42
CA THR A 302 4.38 8.98 -11.11
C THR A 302 4.46 9.76 -9.81
N VAL A 303 5.25 9.30 -8.86
CA VAL A 303 5.49 10.02 -7.61
C VAL A 303 6.68 10.95 -7.78
N LEU A 304 6.47 12.23 -7.50
CA LEU A 304 7.53 13.23 -7.37
C LEU A 304 8.04 13.26 -5.93
N VAL A 305 9.33 13.48 -5.80
CA VAL A 305 9.98 13.85 -4.54
C VAL A 305 10.53 15.26 -4.70
N ALA A 306 10.02 16.16 -3.88
CA ALA A 306 10.51 17.52 -3.83
C ALA A 306 11.07 17.84 -2.44
N SER A 307 12.12 18.66 -2.39
CA SER A 307 12.70 19.12 -1.14
C SER A 307 13.13 20.56 -1.23
N GLY A 308 13.06 21.29 -0.11
CA GLY A 308 13.60 22.62 0.04
C GLY A 308 14.14 22.82 1.45
N ARG A 309 15.15 23.68 1.61
CA ARG A 309 15.80 24.00 2.88
C ARG A 309 15.35 25.37 3.38
N LYS A 310 15.02 25.48 4.66
CA LYS A 310 14.81 26.78 5.33
C LYS A 310 16.14 27.41 5.68
N GLN A 311 16.31 28.69 5.33
CA GLN A 311 17.46 29.49 5.78
C GLN A 311 17.34 29.92 7.21
#